data_4fbc37fe565a92d35acafa47f1124276
#
_entry.id   4fbc37fe565a92d35acafa47f1124276
#
_cell.length_a   1.000
_cell.length_b   1.000
_cell.length_c   1.000
_cell.angle_alpha   90.00
_cell.angle_beta   90.00
_cell.angle_gamma   90.00
#
_symmetry.space_group_name_H-M   'P 1'
#
loop_
_entity.id
_entity.type
_entity.pdbx_description
1 polymer ?
#
loop_
_entity_poly.entity_id
_entity_poly.type
_entity_poly.pdbx_seq_one_letter_code
_entity_poly.pdbx_strand_id
1 'polypeptide(L)'
;QDLDHAVENAKKAFEKWSQVTPLQRARIIFKYKELIEKNYDELTKLIVSEHGKVYEDAKGSLTRGLEIVEFACGIPQMLKGEFTENVGTNIDSWSMRQPLGVCAGITPFNFPAMVPMWMFPMAIACGNTFILKPSEKDPSCSIRLAQLFSEAGLPNGCLLYTSPSPRDEQS
;
A
#
# COMPACT_ATOMS: atom_id res chain seq x y z
N GLN A 1 -15.59 -13.53 11.02
CA GLN A 1 -16.33 -12.28 11.33
C GLN A 1 -15.48 -11.04 11.07
N ASP A 2 -14.25 -10.95 11.61
CA ASP A 2 -13.41 -9.75 11.46
C ASP A 2 -12.95 -9.53 10.02
N LEU A 3 -12.59 -10.61 9.31
CA LEU A 3 -12.19 -10.53 7.90
C LEU A 3 -13.38 -10.11 7.00
N ASP A 4 -14.56 -10.64 7.24
CA ASP A 4 -15.76 -10.28 6.46
C ASP A 4 -16.09 -8.80 6.63
N HIS A 5 -16.02 -8.29 7.87
CA HIS A 5 -16.20 -6.87 8.17
C HIS A 5 -15.12 -5.99 7.49
N ALA A 6 -13.86 -6.43 7.50
CA ALA A 6 -12.78 -5.71 6.82
C ALA A 6 -13.04 -5.64 5.30
N VAL A 7 -13.44 -6.76 4.68
CA VAL A 7 -13.77 -6.81 3.25
C VAL A 7 -14.94 -5.89 2.91
N GLU A 8 -16.01 -5.92 3.70
CA GLU A 8 -17.19 -5.06 3.46
C GLU A 8 -16.85 -3.57 3.63
N ASN A 9 -16.03 -3.21 4.62
CA ASN A 9 -15.57 -1.83 4.79
C ASN A 9 -14.68 -1.38 3.62
N ALA A 10 -13.77 -2.26 3.16
CA ALA A 10 -12.91 -1.99 2.02
C ALA A 10 -13.73 -1.81 0.72
N LYS A 11 -14.77 -2.63 0.49
CA LYS A 11 -15.69 -2.47 -0.65
C LYS A 11 -16.40 -1.11 -0.64
N LYS A 12 -16.95 -0.71 0.50
CA LYS A 12 -17.60 0.61 0.65
C LYS A 12 -16.64 1.76 0.40
N ALA A 13 -15.41 1.66 0.88
CA ALA A 13 -14.38 2.66 0.63
C ALA A 13 -13.98 2.69 -0.85
N PHE A 14 -13.90 1.54 -1.50
CA PHE A 14 -13.54 1.40 -2.91
C PHE A 14 -14.48 2.19 -3.83
N GLU A 15 -15.79 2.16 -3.58
CA GLU A 15 -16.80 2.88 -4.38
C GLU A 15 -16.45 4.37 -4.55
N LYS A 16 -15.93 4.99 -3.49
CA LYS A 16 -15.52 6.40 -3.49
C LYS A 16 -14.07 6.57 -3.94
N TRP A 17 -13.17 5.73 -3.44
CA TRP A 17 -11.74 5.86 -3.72
C TRP A 17 -11.40 5.65 -5.19
N SER A 18 -12.04 4.71 -5.86
CA SER A 18 -11.85 4.44 -7.29
C SER A 18 -12.19 5.64 -8.18
N GLN A 19 -13.05 6.54 -7.71
CA GLN A 19 -13.44 7.77 -8.42
C GLN A 19 -12.53 8.96 -8.14
N VAL A 20 -11.64 8.87 -7.14
CA VAL A 20 -10.65 9.91 -6.87
C VAL A 20 -9.63 9.95 -8.00
N THR A 21 -9.36 11.15 -8.53
CA THR A 21 -8.44 11.28 -9.66
C THR A 21 -7.02 10.79 -9.32
N PRO A 22 -6.27 10.23 -10.30
CA PRO A 22 -4.89 9.81 -10.07
C PRO A 22 -4.01 10.90 -9.45
N LEU A 23 -4.19 12.16 -9.86
CA LEU A 23 -3.44 13.29 -9.30
C LEU A 23 -3.77 13.53 -7.82
N GLN A 24 -5.03 13.44 -7.43
CA GLN A 24 -5.41 13.60 -6.02
C GLN A 24 -4.86 12.45 -5.16
N ARG A 25 -4.89 11.21 -5.67
CA ARG A 25 -4.27 10.07 -5.00
C ARG A 25 -2.75 10.25 -4.86
N ALA A 26 -2.07 10.69 -5.92
CA ALA A 26 -0.64 10.96 -5.89
C ALA A 26 -0.25 12.00 -4.83
N ARG A 27 -1.05 13.05 -4.63
CA ARG A 27 -0.80 14.06 -3.58
C ARG A 27 -0.80 13.47 -2.17
N ILE A 28 -1.68 12.51 -1.90
CA ILE A 28 -1.70 11.79 -0.62
C ILE A 28 -0.43 10.92 -0.48
N ILE A 29 0.01 10.27 -1.56
CA ILE A 29 1.21 9.44 -1.56
C ILE A 29 2.47 10.28 -1.37
N PHE A 30 2.57 11.47 -1.97
CA PHE A 30 3.65 12.42 -1.70
C PHE A 30 3.73 12.78 -0.21
N LYS A 31 2.59 13.10 0.40
CA LYS A 31 2.54 13.39 1.83
C LYS A 31 2.87 12.17 2.69
N TYR A 32 2.47 10.98 2.27
CA TYR A 32 2.85 9.73 2.92
C TYR A 32 4.37 9.52 2.89
N LYS A 33 5.01 9.74 1.73
CA LYS A 33 6.46 9.70 1.59
C LYS A 33 7.14 10.63 2.61
N GLU A 34 6.72 11.88 2.67
CA GLU A 34 7.26 12.86 3.62
C GLU A 34 7.11 12.41 5.09
N LEU A 35 5.99 11.80 5.44
CA LEU A 35 5.75 11.28 6.78
C LEU A 35 6.64 10.08 7.09
N ILE A 36 6.91 9.18 6.14
CA ILE A 36 7.87 8.09 6.31
C ILE A 36 9.27 8.66 6.57
N GLU A 37 9.71 9.61 5.76
CA GLU A 37 11.03 10.25 5.90
C GLU A 37 11.18 10.93 7.26
N LYS A 38 10.14 11.63 7.71
CA LYS A 38 10.13 12.30 9.02
C LYS A 38 10.18 11.31 10.20
N ASN A 39 9.59 10.14 10.05
CA ASN A 39 9.52 9.09 11.08
C ASN A 39 10.52 7.96 10.84
N TYR A 40 11.53 8.19 9.99
CA TYR A 40 12.45 7.16 9.53
C TYR A 40 13.19 6.44 10.66
N ASP A 41 13.70 7.19 11.64
CA ASP A 41 14.39 6.64 12.79
C ASP A 41 13.46 5.84 13.72
N GLU A 42 12.24 6.32 13.95
CA GLU A 42 11.19 5.59 14.68
C GLU A 42 10.92 4.22 14.03
N LEU A 43 10.64 4.22 12.73
CA LEU A 43 10.35 3.00 11.96
C LEU A 43 11.53 2.02 11.97
N THR A 44 12.76 2.53 11.82
CA THR A 44 13.97 1.71 11.92
C THR A 44 14.10 1.04 13.29
N LYS A 45 13.86 1.80 14.37
CA LYS A 45 13.91 1.28 15.74
C LYS A 45 12.83 0.23 16.02
N LEU A 46 11.63 0.38 15.45
CA LEU A 46 10.58 -0.65 15.54
C LEU A 46 11.05 -1.97 14.93
N ILE A 47 11.67 -1.93 13.74
CA ILE A 47 12.22 -3.13 13.10
C ILE A 47 13.30 -3.76 13.96
N VAL A 48 14.24 -2.96 14.48
CA VAL A 48 15.33 -3.46 15.34
C VAL A 48 14.79 -4.13 16.59
N SER A 49 13.79 -3.51 17.23
CA SER A 49 13.25 -4.00 18.52
C SER A 49 12.47 -5.31 18.40
N GLU A 50 11.70 -5.49 17.33
CA GLU A 50 10.87 -6.69 17.14
C GLU A 50 11.60 -7.80 16.37
N HIS A 51 12.28 -7.44 15.28
CA HIS A 51 12.95 -8.41 14.43
C HIS A 51 14.34 -8.80 14.91
N GLY A 52 15.04 -7.89 15.59
CA GLY A 52 16.43 -8.12 16.03
C GLY A 52 17.50 -7.88 14.95
N LYS A 53 17.15 -7.23 13.82
CA LYS A 53 18.13 -6.81 12.80
C LYS A 53 19.07 -5.76 13.36
N VAL A 54 20.31 -5.73 12.84
CA VAL A 54 21.21 -4.59 13.07
C VAL A 54 20.60 -3.33 12.44
N TYR A 55 20.88 -2.19 13.05
CA TYR A 55 20.25 -0.92 12.67
C TYR A 55 20.42 -0.57 11.18
N GLU A 56 21.60 -0.76 10.62
CA GLU A 56 21.88 -0.45 9.21
C GLU A 56 21.11 -1.35 8.24
N ASP A 57 20.90 -2.63 8.57
CA ASP A 57 20.10 -3.54 7.76
C ASP A 57 18.59 -3.16 7.81
N ALA A 58 18.10 -2.79 8.99
CA ALA A 58 16.75 -2.31 9.17
C ALA A 58 16.50 -1.04 8.35
N LYS A 59 17.45 -0.11 8.42
CA LYS A 59 17.46 1.13 7.65
C LYS A 59 17.48 0.88 6.14
N GLY A 60 18.35 -0.02 5.67
CA GLY A 60 18.40 -0.42 4.25
C GLY A 60 17.10 -1.05 3.75
N SER A 61 16.42 -1.83 4.59
CA SER A 61 15.11 -2.41 4.27
C SER A 61 14.03 -1.33 4.11
N LEU A 62 14.05 -0.33 4.99
CA LEU A 62 13.11 0.79 4.93
C LEU A 62 13.36 1.67 3.68
N THR A 63 14.63 1.92 3.33
CA THR A 63 15.01 2.65 2.10
C THR A 63 14.42 1.99 0.86
N ARG A 64 14.58 0.67 0.72
CA ARG A 64 14.04 -0.08 -0.43
C ARG A 64 12.51 -0.05 -0.50
N GLY A 65 11.83 0.00 0.65
CA GLY A 65 10.38 0.21 0.69
C GLY A 65 10.01 1.62 0.23
N LEU A 66 10.76 2.63 0.67
CA LEU A 66 10.53 4.03 0.32
C LEU A 66 10.69 4.29 -1.18
N GLU A 67 11.63 3.63 -1.86
CA GLU A 67 11.81 3.71 -3.31
C GLU A 67 10.54 3.34 -4.07
N ILE A 68 9.78 2.36 -3.59
CA ILE A 68 8.50 1.99 -4.22
C ILE A 68 7.40 3.00 -3.92
N VAL A 69 7.41 3.62 -2.74
CA VAL A 69 6.49 4.75 -2.45
C VAL A 69 6.80 5.93 -3.38
N GLU A 70 8.07 6.24 -3.62
CA GLU A 70 8.49 7.26 -4.60
C GLU A 70 8.01 6.92 -6.00
N PHE A 71 8.17 5.66 -6.43
CA PHE A 71 7.64 5.19 -7.70
C PHE A 71 6.11 5.38 -7.79
N ALA A 72 5.38 5.09 -6.71
CA ALA A 72 3.93 5.26 -6.64
C ALA A 72 3.49 6.74 -6.76
N CYS A 73 4.34 7.70 -6.39
CA CYS A 73 4.06 9.12 -6.62
C CYS A 73 3.88 9.48 -8.10
N GLY A 74 4.51 8.71 -9.00
CA GLY A 74 4.40 8.86 -10.46
C GLY A 74 3.16 8.22 -11.09
N ILE A 75 2.24 7.69 -10.32
CA ILE A 75 1.10 6.90 -10.80
C ILE A 75 0.24 7.58 -11.86
N PRO A 76 0.03 8.93 -11.87
CA PRO A 76 -0.74 9.58 -12.92
C PRO A 76 -0.20 9.33 -14.33
N GLN A 77 1.11 9.17 -14.48
CA GLN A 77 1.72 8.88 -15.78
C GLN A 77 1.61 7.39 -16.14
N MET A 78 1.71 6.51 -15.16
CA MET A 78 1.65 5.06 -15.37
C MET A 78 0.25 4.53 -15.66
N LEU A 79 -0.80 5.26 -15.28
CA LEU A 79 -2.20 4.89 -15.53
C LEU A 79 -2.71 5.33 -16.91
N LYS A 80 -1.89 6.00 -17.72
CA LYS A 80 -2.25 6.35 -19.09
C LYS A 80 -2.49 5.08 -19.91
N GLY A 81 -3.53 5.13 -20.75
CA GLY A 81 -3.79 4.11 -21.76
C GLY A 81 -3.08 4.40 -23.07
N GLU A 82 -3.28 3.54 -24.04
CA GLU A 82 -2.77 3.66 -25.39
C GLU A 82 -3.92 3.87 -26.35
N PHE A 83 -3.66 4.57 -27.46
CA PHE A 83 -4.60 4.80 -28.54
C PHE A 83 -3.90 4.46 -29.88
N THR A 84 -4.60 3.74 -30.75
CA THR A 84 -4.17 3.44 -32.10
C THR A 84 -5.29 3.82 -33.07
N GLU A 85 -5.04 4.81 -33.92
CA GLU A 85 -5.93 5.18 -35.00
C GLU A 85 -5.84 4.21 -36.17
N ASN A 86 -6.96 3.86 -36.77
CA ASN A 86 -7.05 2.98 -37.95
C ASN A 86 -6.29 1.65 -37.79
N VAL A 87 -6.40 0.99 -36.66
CA VAL A 87 -5.85 -0.35 -36.45
C VAL A 87 -6.45 -1.39 -37.42
N GLY A 88 -7.61 -1.09 -37.97
CA GLY A 88 -8.27 -1.71 -39.11
C GLY A 88 -9.03 -0.64 -39.89
N THR A 89 -9.58 -0.98 -41.05
CA THR A 89 -10.33 0.00 -41.88
C THR A 89 -11.50 0.60 -41.09
N ASN A 90 -11.42 1.89 -40.76
CA ASN A 90 -12.39 2.63 -39.94
C ASN A 90 -12.56 2.09 -38.52
N ILE A 91 -11.50 1.49 -37.94
CA ILE A 91 -11.51 0.96 -36.57
C ILE A 91 -10.36 1.57 -35.79
N ASP A 92 -10.69 2.25 -34.69
CA ASP A 92 -9.73 2.70 -33.70
C ASP A 92 -9.71 1.73 -32.50
N SER A 93 -8.56 1.64 -31.85
CA SER A 93 -8.37 0.83 -30.64
C SER A 93 -7.78 1.66 -29.52
N TRP A 94 -8.24 1.44 -28.31
CA TRP A 94 -7.71 2.10 -27.13
C TRP A 94 -7.71 1.18 -25.91
N SER A 95 -6.82 1.44 -24.98
CA SER A 95 -6.75 0.76 -23.70
C SER A 95 -7.00 1.71 -22.52
N MET A 96 -7.62 1.21 -21.48
CA MET A 96 -7.87 1.95 -20.24
C MET A 96 -7.50 1.07 -19.05
N ARG A 97 -6.77 1.66 -18.10
CA ARG A 97 -6.42 0.98 -16.84
C ARG A 97 -7.46 1.30 -15.79
N GLN A 98 -8.00 0.26 -15.16
CA GLN A 98 -9.01 0.38 -14.11
C GLN A 98 -8.55 -0.34 -12.84
N PRO A 99 -8.95 0.14 -11.64
CA PRO A 99 -8.66 -0.58 -10.40
C PRO A 99 -9.41 -1.92 -10.35
N LEU A 100 -8.80 -2.91 -9.69
CA LEU A 100 -9.34 -4.26 -9.54
C LEU A 100 -10.43 -4.35 -8.46
N GLY A 101 -10.35 -3.49 -7.43
CA GLY A 101 -11.26 -3.53 -6.29
C GLY A 101 -10.54 -3.62 -4.96
N VAL A 102 -10.98 -4.58 -4.13
CA VAL A 102 -10.34 -4.88 -2.85
C VAL A 102 -9.16 -5.82 -3.09
N CYS A 103 -7.96 -5.36 -2.73
CA CYS A 103 -6.74 -6.16 -2.75
C CYS A 103 -6.38 -6.61 -1.33
N ALA A 104 -5.59 -7.66 -1.21
CA ALA A 104 -5.08 -8.13 0.07
C ALA A 104 -3.61 -8.53 -0.05
N GLY A 105 -2.86 -8.39 1.04
CA GLY A 105 -1.47 -8.81 1.14
C GLY A 105 -1.16 -9.44 2.49
N ILE A 106 -0.53 -10.61 2.46
CA ILE A 106 0.03 -11.30 3.61
C ILE A 106 1.53 -11.09 3.57
N THR A 107 2.11 -10.46 4.58
CA THR A 107 3.51 -10.06 4.58
C THR A 107 4.34 -10.85 5.57
N PRO A 108 5.60 -11.19 5.22
CA PRO A 108 6.48 -12.00 6.04
C PRO A 108 7.12 -11.17 7.17
N PHE A 109 7.66 -11.90 8.18
CA PHE A 109 8.37 -11.26 9.29
C PHE A 109 9.76 -10.75 8.91
N ASN A 110 10.44 -11.35 7.94
CA ASN A 110 11.83 -11.03 7.64
C ASN A 110 12.06 -9.64 7.01
N PHE A 111 11.01 -8.99 6.52
CA PHE A 111 11.03 -7.63 5.98
C PHE A 111 9.74 -6.88 6.31
N PRO A 112 9.52 -6.52 7.60
CA PRO A 112 8.24 -5.98 8.08
C PRO A 112 7.90 -4.58 7.58
N ALA A 113 8.85 -3.86 6.98
CA ALA A 113 8.63 -2.58 6.32
C ALA A 113 8.65 -2.71 4.79
N MET A 114 9.70 -3.31 4.24
CA MET A 114 9.96 -3.36 2.81
C MET A 114 8.81 -4.02 2.03
N VAL A 115 8.40 -5.21 2.45
CA VAL A 115 7.39 -5.99 1.73
C VAL A 115 5.99 -5.35 1.79
N PRO A 116 5.48 -4.88 2.94
CA PRO A 116 4.24 -4.10 2.97
C PRO A 116 4.27 -2.86 2.07
N MET A 117 5.38 -2.12 2.07
CA MET A 117 5.54 -0.92 1.24
C MET A 117 5.63 -1.24 -0.26
N TRP A 118 5.95 -2.46 -0.66
CA TRP A 118 5.87 -2.90 -2.05
C TRP A 118 4.44 -3.19 -2.52
N MET A 119 3.53 -3.44 -1.60
CA MET A 119 2.17 -3.90 -1.91
C MET A 119 1.15 -2.77 -1.82
N PHE A 120 0.81 -2.29 -0.60
CA PHE A 120 -0.33 -1.44 -0.42
C PHE A 120 -0.19 -0.03 -1.04
N PRO A 121 1.00 0.63 -1.10
CA PRO A 121 1.07 1.95 -1.71
C PRO A 121 0.73 1.93 -3.19
N MET A 122 1.22 0.93 -3.91
CA MET A 122 0.93 0.75 -5.34
C MET A 122 -0.54 0.42 -5.59
N ALA A 123 -1.12 -0.51 -4.81
CA ALA A 123 -2.52 -0.86 -4.94
C ALA A 123 -3.43 0.37 -4.73
N ILE A 124 -3.16 1.15 -3.69
CA ILE A 124 -3.91 2.35 -3.34
C ILE A 124 -3.72 3.46 -4.39
N ALA A 125 -2.50 3.65 -4.89
CA ALA A 125 -2.20 4.59 -5.96
C ALA A 125 -3.00 4.28 -7.23
N CYS A 126 -3.17 3.01 -7.57
CA CYS A 126 -3.98 2.55 -8.70
C CYS A 126 -5.50 2.69 -8.49
N GLY A 127 -5.95 3.11 -7.29
CA GLY A 127 -7.36 3.29 -6.96
C GLY A 127 -8.04 2.09 -6.31
N ASN A 128 -7.27 1.07 -5.93
CA ASN A 128 -7.75 -0.06 -5.15
C ASN A 128 -7.82 0.28 -3.66
N THR A 129 -8.59 -0.49 -2.90
CA THR A 129 -8.47 -0.58 -1.44
C THR A 129 -7.64 -1.81 -1.07
N PHE A 130 -7.08 -1.82 0.14
CA PHE A 130 -6.13 -2.86 0.52
C PHE A 130 -6.36 -3.35 1.95
N ILE A 131 -6.28 -4.67 2.14
CA ILE A 131 -6.30 -5.33 3.44
C ILE A 131 -4.90 -5.91 3.67
N LEU A 132 -4.22 -5.42 4.70
CA LEU A 132 -2.89 -5.86 5.10
C LEU A 132 -2.99 -6.84 6.26
N LYS A 133 -2.44 -8.04 6.09
CA LYS A 133 -2.17 -8.98 7.18
C LYS A 133 -0.67 -9.00 7.43
N PRO A 134 -0.15 -8.23 8.41
CA PRO A 134 1.26 -8.29 8.78
C PRO A 134 1.60 -9.61 9.47
N SER A 135 2.89 -9.89 9.60
CA SER A 135 3.34 -10.99 10.45
C SER A 135 3.01 -10.70 11.91
N GLU A 136 2.60 -11.72 12.65
CA GLU A 136 2.37 -11.65 14.11
C GLU A 136 3.66 -11.52 14.91
N LYS A 137 4.81 -11.86 14.31
CA LYS A 137 6.11 -11.82 14.99
C LYS A 137 6.67 -10.40 15.15
N ASP A 138 6.37 -9.51 14.18
CA ASP A 138 6.87 -8.14 14.16
C ASP A 138 5.90 -7.18 13.44
N PRO A 139 4.68 -7.02 13.95
CA PRO A 139 3.64 -6.26 13.27
C PRO A 139 3.79 -4.75 13.38
N SER A 140 4.50 -4.24 14.40
CA SER A 140 4.42 -2.83 14.79
C SER A 140 4.87 -1.87 13.70
N CYS A 141 5.94 -2.20 12.97
CA CYS A 141 6.41 -1.37 11.87
C CYS A 141 5.39 -1.30 10.72
N SER A 142 4.79 -2.43 10.34
CA SER A 142 3.75 -2.50 9.31
C SER A 142 2.50 -1.69 9.70
N ILE A 143 2.07 -1.80 10.95
CA ILE A 143 0.93 -1.06 11.51
C ILE A 143 1.24 0.45 11.53
N ARG A 144 2.43 0.84 11.97
CA ARG A 144 2.85 2.24 12.00
C ARG A 144 2.86 2.85 10.60
N LEU A 145 3.34 2.12 9.60
CA LEU A 145 3.30 2.53 8.20
C LEU A 145 1.86 2.75 7.70
N ALA A 146 0.92 1.89 8.09
CA ALA A 146 -0.50 2.07 7.74
C ALA A 146 -1.11 3.31 8.44
N GLN A 147 -0.76 3.58 9.70
CA GLN A 147 -1.17 4.77 10.43
C GLN A 147 -0.65 6.05 9.77
N LEU A 148 0.62 6.08 9.37
CA LEU A 148 1.21 7.21 8.64
C LEU A 148 0.47 7.50 7.32
N PHE A 149 -0.04 6.46 6.65
CA PHE A 149 -0.82 6.67 5.43
C PHE A 149 -2.18 7.32 5.73
N SER A 150 -2.81 6.95 6.84
CA SER A 150 -4.03 7.63 7.33
C SER A 150 -3.74 9.09 7.71
N GLU A 151 -2.62 9.35 8.40
CA GLU A 151 -2.15 10.71 8.73
C GLU A 151 -1.85 11.55 7.47
N ALA A 152 -1.43 10.92 6.38
CA ALA A 152 -1.25 11.57 5.08
C ALA A 152 -2.56 12.00 4.41
N GLY A 153 -3.70 11.53 4.92
CA GLY A 153 -5.03 11.87 4.42
C GLY A 153 -5.69 10.77 3.60
N LEU A 154 -5.20 9.53 3.68
CA LEU A 154 -5.90 8.38 3.09
C LEU A 154 -7.26 8.20 3.78
N PRO A 155 -8.37 8.12 3.02
CA PRO A 155 -9.69 7.93 3.62
C PRO A 155 -9.81 6.60 4.37
N ASN A 156 -10.62 6.61 5.44
CA ASN A 156 -10.90 5.42 6.22
C ASN A 156 -11.46 4.28 5.35
N GLY A 157 -11.02 3.06 5.61
CA GLY A 157 -11.42 1.87 4.85
C GLY A 157 -10.58 1.59 3.60
N CYS A 158 -9.76 2.56 3.13
CA CYS A 158 -8.89 2.32 1.97
C CYS A 158 -7.71 1.41 2.29
N LEU A 159 -7.17 1.48 3.50
CA LEU A 159 -6.16 0.57 4.02
C LEU A 159 -6.62 0.04 5.38
N LEU A 160 -6.79 -1.25 5.47
CA LEU A 160 -7.16 -1.96 6.69
C LEU A 160 -6.08 -2.96 7.03
N TYR A 161 -5.86 -3.20 8.31
CA TYR A 161 -4.98 -4.27 8.78
C TYR A 161 -5.74 -5.16 9.75
N THR A 162 -5.49 -6.47 9.67
CA THR A 162 -6.17 -7.48 10.49
C THR A 162 -5.25 -8.00 11.59
N SER A 163 -5.83 -8.38 12.70
CA SER A 163 -5.16 -9.13 13.77
C SER A 163 -4.66 -10.50 13.26
N PRO A 164 -3.77 -11.19 14.02
CA PRO A 164 -3.27 -12.51 13.65
C PRO A 164 -4.39 -13.50 13.26
N SER A 165 -4.12 -14.36 12.28
CA SER A 165 -5.02 -15.43 11.91
C SER A 165 -4.98 -16.54 12.97
N PRO A 166 -6.08 -17.29 13.20
CA PRO A 166 -6.06 -18.47 14.09
C PRO A 166 -5.02 -19.53 13.73
N ARG A 167 -4.50 -19.53 12.50
CA ARG A 167 -3.38 -20.39 12.09
C ARG A 167 -2.03 -19.94 12.64
N ASP A 168 -1.89 -18.67 12.96
CA ASP A 168 -0.65 -18.08 13.47
C ASP A 168 -0.45 -18.41 14.96
N GLU A 169 -1.51 -18.81 15.67
CA GLU A 169 -1.47 -19.23 17.08
C GLU A 169 -1.01 -20.69 17.27
N GLN A 170 -0.83 -21.45 16.20
CA GLN A 170 -0.49 -22.89 16.23
C GLN A 170 0.96 -23.18 15.84
N SER A 171 1.83 -22.19 15.69
CA SER A 171 3.23 -22.37 15.30
C SER A 171 4.24 -22.02 16.39
#